data_767e37a92d9e30daaeddc54eb76167c0
#
_entry.id   767e37a92d9e30daaeddc54eb76167c0
#
_cell.length_a   1.000
_cell.length_b   1.000
_cell.length_c   1.000
_cell.angle_alpha   90.00
_cell.angle_beta   90.00
_cell.angle_gamma   90.00
#
_symmetry.space_group_name_H-M   'P 1'
#
loop_
_entity.id
_entity.type
_entity.pdbx_description
1 polymer ?
#
loop_
_entity_poly.entity_id
_entity_poly.type
_entity_poly.pdbx_seq_one_letter_code
_entity_poly.pdbx_strand_id
1 'polypeptide(L)'
;MPIAFAGTEKNSEEFDVNEMIMHHIKDSHEFHIMDINGHAVSFPLPIILWTDNGLVSFLSSAFEHDDSGSVIVSKKGQDFVKYHEKIFYANNNGSEKFISYDASGNIINKKPIDFSITKMVFSMFISMVLLVLIFVSTAKTYSNSRKGEPTGLGKFTEPLIMFIKDEVALPMIGEKNY
;
A
#
# COMPACT_ATOMS: atom_id res chain seq x y z
N MET A 1 -37.45 50.10 -3.08
CA MET A 1 -36.80 49.15 -4.01
C MET A 1 -35.73 48.40 -3.24
N PRO A 2 -35.87 47.10 -2.95
CA PRO A 2 -34.80 46.31 -2.37
C PRO A 2 -33.91 45.78 -3.50
N ILE A 3 -32.63 45.98 -3.38
CA ILE A 3 -31.59 45.45 -4.25
C ILE A 3 -31.38 43.99 -3.83
N ALA A 4 -31.77 43.06 -4.70
CA ALA A 4 -31.45 41.62 -4.53
C ALA A 4 -29.98 41.40 -4.87
N PHE A 5 -29.18 41.01 -3.92
CA PHE A 5 -27.85 40.45 -4.12
C PHE A 5 -28.03 38.98 -4.59
N ALA A 6 -27.82 38.75 -5.87
CA ALA A 6 -27.68 37.41 -6.40
C ALA A 6 -26.35 36.85 -5.91
N GLY A 7 -26.42 35.96 -4.92
CA GLY A 7 -25.30 35.13 -4.51
C GLY A 7 -25.00 34.12 -5.64
N THR A 8 -23.85 34.27 -6.27
CA THR A 8 -23.28 33.28 -7.15
C THR A 8 -22.94 32.05 -6.32
N GLU A 9 -23.74 30.98 -6.38
CA GLU A 9 -23.35 29.66 -5.90
C GLU A 9 -22.14 29.21 -6.75
N LYS A 10 -20.95 29.42 -6.20
CA LYS A 10 -19.79 28.64 -6.58
C LYS A 10 -20.05 27.23 -6.03
N ASN A 11 -20.35 26.28 -6.94
CA ASN A 11 -20.10 24.87 -6.70
C ASN A 11 -18.59 24.69 -6.53
N SER A 12 -18.09 24.95 -5.33
CA SER A 12 -16.85 24.40 -4.83
C SER A 12 -17.20 22.93 -4.53
N GLU A 13 -16.73 22.00 -5.32
CA GLU A 13 -16.58 20.63 -4.88
C GLU A 13 -15.85 20.73 -3.54
N GLU A 14 -16.55 20.47 -2.47
CA GLU A 14 -16.01 20.53 -1.12
C GLU A 14 -14.97 19.41 -1.07
N PHE A 15 -13.68 19.81 -1.14
CA PHE A 15 -12.55 18.90 -1.11
C PHE A 15 -12.60 18.16 0.24
N ASP A 16 -13.09 16.91 0.22
CA ASP A 16 -13.17 16.08 1.43
C ASP A 16 -11.77 15.60 1.81
N VAL A 17 -11.18 16.36 2.74
CA VAL A 17 -9.86 16.05 3.32
C VAL A 17 -9.85 14.67 3.97
N ASN A 18 -10.97 14.23 4.56
CA ASN A 18 -11.06 12.92 5.20
C ASN A 18 -11.01 11.80 4.16
N GLU A 19 -11.71 11.95 3.05
CA GLU A 19 -11.68 10.97 1.95
C GLU A 19 -10.28 10.87 1.36
N MET A 20 -9.60 12.00 1.13
CA MET A 20 -8.23 12.02 0.65
C MET A 20 -7.25 11.34 1.64
N ILE A 21 -7.33 11.67 2.93
CA ILE A 21 -6.49 11.04 3.96
C ILE A 21 -6.75 9.54 4.02
N MET A 22 -8.02 9.14 4.03
CA MET A 22 -8.40 7.72 4.07
C MET A 22 -7.92 6.95 2.85
N HIS A 23 -7.95 7.55 1.66
CA HIS A 23 -7.40 6.94 0.45
C HIS A 23 -5.89 6.71 0.54
N HIS A 24 -5.14 7.63 1.15
CA HIS A 24 -3.70 7.47 1.32
C HIS A 24 -3.31 6.49 2.44
N ILE A 25 -4.12 6.37 3.50
CA ILE A 25 -3.84 5.48 4.64
C ILE A 25 -4.29 4.04 4.36
N LYS A 26 -5.34 3.83 3.57
CA LYS A 26 -5.82 2.49 3.22
C LYS A 26 -4.72 1.67 2.56
N ASP A 27 -4.64 0.41 2.98
CA ASP A 27 -3.76 -0.56 2.36
C ASP A 27 -4.37 -1.01 1.02
N SER A 28 -3.72 -0.63 -0.07
CA SER A 28 -4.21 -0.80 -1.43
C SER A 28 -3.51 -1.96 -2.14
N HIS A 29 -4.19 -2.57 -3.10
CA HIS A 29 -3.62 -3.56 -4.02
C HIS A 29 -2.84 -2.92 -5.18
N GLU A 30 -2.68 -1.59 -5.17
CA GLU A 30 -1.93 -0.82 -6.15
C GLU A 30 -0.95 0.12 -5.45
N PHE A 31 0.25 0.24 -5.98
CA PHE A 31 1.23 1.19 -5.51
C PHE A 31 1.18 2.45 -6.36
N HIS A 32 0.42 3.44 -5.91
CA HIS A 32 0.34 4.75 -6.59
C HIS A 32 1.64 5.51 -6.38
N ILE A 33 2.26 5.96 -7.48
CA ILE A 33 3.53 6.70 -7.46
C ILE A 33 3.27 8.20 -7.60
N MET A 34 2.56 8.61 -8.64
CA MET A 34 2.28 10.01 -8.95
C MET A 34 1.17 10.14 -9.99
N ASP A 35 0.62 11.32 -10.10
CA ASP A 35 -0.29 11.70 -11.19
C ASP A 35 0.46 12.53 -12.24
N ILE A 36 0.45 12.08 -13.49
CA ILE A 36 1.04 12.79 -14.63
C ILE A 36 -0.08 13.17 -15.60
N ASN A 37 -0.29 14.46 -15.80
CA ASN A 37 -1.32 15.00 -16.69
C ASN A 37 -2.75 14.45 -16.43
N GLY A 38 -3.10 14.23 -15.16
CA GLY A 38 -4.40 13.68 -14.78
C GLY A 38 -4.53 12.16 -14.93
N HIS A 39 -3.44 11.46 -15.28
CA HIS A 39 -3.37 10.00 -15.30
C HIS A 39 -2.58 9.49 -14.10
N ALA A 40 -3.19 8.61 -13.31
CA ALA A 40 -2.53 7.94 -12.20
C ALA A 40 -1.46 6.96 -12.72
N VAL A 41 -0.20 7.20 -12.33
CA VAL A 41 0.89 6.26 -12.56
C VAL A 41 0.98 5.37 -11.33
N SER A 42 0.46 4.16 -11.45
CA SER A 42 0.48 3.16 -10.40
C SER A 42 1.17 1.87 -10.85
N PHE A 43 1.83 1.20 -9.91
CA PHE A 43 2.42 -0.10 -10.13
C PHE A 43 1.43 -1.17 -9.65
N PRO A 44 0.95 -2.06 -10.55
CA PRO A 44 0.02 -3.10 -10.17
C PRO A 44 0.70 -4.17 -9.32
N LEU A 45 0.11 -4.50 -8.19
CA LEU A 45 0.63 -5.50 -7.27
C LEU A 45 -0.05 -6.87 -7.51
N PRO A 46 0.64 -7.98 -7.21
CA PRO A 46 0.07 -9.31 -7.39
C PRO A 46 -1.01 -9.58 -6.34
N ILE A 47 -2.17 -9.96 -6.83
CA ILE A 47 -3.31 -10.45 -6.05
C ILE A 47 -3.21 -11.97 -5.97
N ILE A 48 -3.32 -12.49 -4.76
CA ILE A 48 -3.24 -13.93 -4.47
C ILE A 48 -4.41 -14.28 -3.56
N LEU A 49 -5.38 -15.01 -4.10
CA LEU A 49 -6.60 -15.38 -3.41
C LEU A 49 -6.68 -16.89 -3.21
N TRP A 50 -6.97 -17.31 -2.00
CA TRP A 50 -7.35 -18.69 -1.73
C TRP A 50 -8.88 -18.79 -1.78
N THR A 51 -9.37 -19.48 -2.79
CA THR A 51 -10.79 -19.59 -3.11
C THR A 51 -11.29 -21.02 -2.95
N ASP A 52 -12.60 -21.20 -3.04
CA ASP A 52 -13.21 -22.55 -3.01
C ASP A 52 -12.71 -23.44 -4.18
N ASN A 53 -12.27 -22.84 -5.31
CA ASN A 53 -11.68 -23.53 -6.46
C ASN A 53 -10.14 -23.56 -6.42
N GLY A 54 -9.53 -23.33 -5.26
CA GLY A 54 -8.08 -23.31 -5.03
C GLY A 54 -7.45 -21.94 -5.20
N LEU A 55 -6.12 -21.92 -5.31
CA LEU A 55 -5.34 -20.70 -5.41
C LEU A 55 -5.56 -20.01 -6.76
N VAL A 56 -5.88 -18.73 -6.72
CA VAL A 56 -6.03 -17.84 -7.89
C VAL A 56 -5.06 -16.68 -7.74
N SER A 57 -4.30 -16.37 -8.80
CA SER A 57 -3.42 -15.19 -8.79
C SER A 57 -3.53 -14.42 -10.11
N PHE A 58 -3.49 -13.09 -10.00
CA PHE A 58 -3.51 -12.14 -11.11
C PHE A 58 -2.98 -10.78 -10.65
N LEU A 59 -2.81 -9.84 -11.54
CA LEU A 59 -2.38 -8.48 -11.19
C LEU A 59 -3.57 -7.58 -10.88
N SER A 60 -3.39 -6.62 -9.99
CA SER A 60 -4.44 -5.65 -9.62
C SER A 60 -4.91 -4.80 -10.80
N SER A 61 -4.09 -4.63 -11.84
CA SER A 61 -4.48 -3.97 -13.09
C SER A 61 -5.69 -4.59 -13.78
N ALA A 62 -6.04 -5.84 -13.46
CA ALA A 62 -7.25 -6.48 -13.98
C ALA A 62 -8.55 -5.79 -13.51
N PHE A 63 -8.50 -5.03 -12.42
CA PHE A 63 -9.62 -4.23 -11.94
C PHE A 63 -9.69 -2.82 -12.55
N GLU A 64 -8.81 -2.47 -13.49
CA GLU A 64 -8.81 -1.19 -14.23
C GLU A 64 -8.87 0.05 -13.30
N HIS A 65 -8.21 -0.02 -12.14
CA HIS A 65 -8.25 0.98 -11.06
C HIS A 65 -9.63 1.16 -10.38
N ASP A 66 -10.63 0.32 -10.72
CA ASP A 66 -11.94 0.38 -10.06
C ASP A 66 -11.85 -0.06 -8.60
N ASP A 67 -12.46 0.73 -7.72
CA ASP A 67 -12.65 0.42 -6.29
C ASP A 67 -14.13 0.58 -5.88
N SER A 68 -15.01 0.71 -6.86
CA SER A 68 -16.45 0.87 -6.66
C SER A 68 -17.24 -0.43 -6.71
N GLY A 69 -16.60 -1.54 -7.12
CA GLY A 69 -17.23 -2.84 -7.33
C GLY A 69 -17.98 -2.96 -8.65
N SER A 70 -17.60 -2.17 -9.66
CA SER A 70 -18.23 -2.15 -11.00
C SER A 70 -17.51 -3.03 -12.00
N VAL A 71 -16.21 -3.32 -11.81
CA VAL A 71 -15.41 -4.15 -12.70
C VAL A 71 -15.32 -5.57 -12.18
N ILE A 72 -15.72 -6.53 -13.01
CA ILE A 72 -15.63 -7.96 -12.70
C ILE A 72 -14.35 -8.54 -13.28
N VAL A 73 -13.62 -9.30 -12.47
CA VAL A 73 -12.49 -10.12 -12.88
C VAL A 73 -12.85 -11.59 -12.74
N SER A 74 -13.02 -12.28 -13.86
CA SER A 74 -13.34 -13.70 -13.90
C SER A 74 -12.07 -14.56 -13.95
N LYS A 75 -11.87 -15.42 -12.95
CA LYS A 75 -10.74 -16.35 -12.87
C LYS A 75 -11.20 -17.70 -12.32
N LYS A 76 -10.77 -18.78 -12.97
CA LYS A 76 -11.13 -20.18 -12.59
C LYS A 76 -12.64 -20.41 -12.39
N GLY A 77 -13.47 -19.76 -13.21
CA GLY A 77 -14.93 -19.89 -13.11
C GLY A 77 -15.55 -19.19 -11.90
N GLN A 78 -14.85 -18.25 -11.31
CA GLN A 78 -15.32 -17.41 -10.22
C GLN A 78 -15.11 -15.94 -10.59
N ASP A 79 -16.04 -15.10 -10.16
CA ASP A 79 -16.07 -13.68 -10.47
C ASP A 79 -15.72 -12.88 -9.21
N PHE A 80 -14.79 -11.95 -9.36
CA PHE A 80 -14.28 -11.12 -8.28
C PHE A 80 -14.50 -9.65 -8.59
N VAL A 81 -14.76 -8.85 -7.56
CA VAL A 81 -14.84 -7.39 -7.60
C VAL A 81 -14.00 -6.79 -6.50
N LYS A 82 -13.43 -5.62 -6.76
CA LYS A 82 -12.74 -4.83 -5.73
C LYS A 82 -13.66 -3.71 -5.26
N TYR A 83 -13.82 -3.61 -3.93
CA TYR A 83 -14.63 -2.57 -3.31
C TYR A 83 -14.02 -2.12 -2.00
N HIS A 84 -13.74 -0.81 -1.88
CA HIS A 84 -13.05 -0.21 -0.73
C HIS A 84 -11.76 -0.94 -0.36
N GLU A 85 -10.93 -1.19 -1.37
CA GLU A 85 -9.63 -1.90 -1.30
C GLU A 85 -9.72 -3.34 -0.79
N LYS A 86 -10.90 -3.95 -0.82
CA LYS A 86 -11.12 -5.36 -0.46
C LYS A 86 -11.70 -6.13 -1.63
N ILE A 87 -11.33 -7.40 -1.73
CA ILE A 87 -11.79 -8.28 -2.80
C ILE A 87 -12.95 -9.15 -2.29
N PHE A 88 -14.01 -9.19 -3.08
CA PHE A 88 -15.22 -9.95 -2.82
C PHE A 88 -15.56 -10.83 -4.02
N TYR A 89 -16.33 -11.90 -3.79
CA TYR A 89 -17.01 -12.56 -4.88
C TYR A 89 -18.11 -11.65 -5.44
N ALA A 90 -18.17 -11.54 -6.77
CA ALA A 90 -19.19 -10.75 -7.42
C ALA A 90 -20.59 -11.37 -7.19
N ASN A 91 -21.56 -10.53 -6.89
CA ASN A 91 -22.95 -10.95 -6.81
C ASN A 91 -23.75 -10.28 -7.93
N ASN A 92 -24.25 -11.08 -8.86
CA ASN A 92 -24.95 -10.58 -10.03
C ASN A 92 -26.44 -10.34 -9.73
N ASN A 93 -26.74 -9.25 -9.04
CA ASN A 93 -28.12 -8.87 -8.66
C ASN A 93 -28.80 -7.94 -9.68
N GLY A 94 -28.26 -7.80 -10.91
CA GLY A 94 -28.81 -6.93 -11.93
C GLY A 94 -28.60 -5.43 -11.68
N SER A 95 -27.77 -5.05 -10.72
CA SER A 95 -27.35 -3.67 -10.46
C SER A 95 -26.03 -3.36 -11.16
N GLU A 96 -25.74 -2.08 -11.39
CA GLU A 96 -24.46 -1.62 -11.97
C GLU A 96 -23.23 -1.97 -11.09
N LYS A 97 -23.47 -2.25 -9.82
CA LYS A 97 -22.44 -2.67 -8.87
C LYS A 97 -22.71 -4.11 -8.44
N PHE A 98 -21.67 -4.92 -8.45
CA PHE A 98 -21.72 -6.35 -8.09
C PHE A 98 -21.55 -6.59 -6.59
N ILE A 99 -21.80 -5.56 -5.78
CA ILE A 99 -21.82 -5.60 -4.31
C ILE A 99 -23.26 -5.54 -3.83
N SER A 100 -23.61 -6.43 -2.92
CA SER A 100 -24.92 -6.51 -2.30
C SER A 100 -24.84 -6.11 -0.83
N TYR A 101 -25.88 -5.44 -0.37
CA TYR A 101 -25.99 -4.95 1.01
C TYR A 101 -27.18 -5.58 1.71
N ASP A 102 -27.07 -5.75 3.02
CA ASP A 102 -28.22 -6.10 3.86
C ASP A 102 -29.10 -4.87 4.17
N ALA A 103 -30.22 -5.08 4.87
CA ALA A 103 -31.10 -3.99 5.29
C ALA A 103 -30.43 -2.97 6.25
N SER A 104 -29.29 -3.31 6.83
CA SER A 104 -28.50 -2.49 7.74
C SER A 104 -27.34 -1.78 7.02
N GLY A 105 -27.19 -1.96 5.70
CA GLY A 105 -26.13 -1.35 4.90
C GLY A 105 -24.79 -2.09 4.95
N ASN A 106 -24.71 -3.30 5.50
CA ASN A 106 -23.48 -4.08 5.49
C ASN A 106 -23.36 -4.91 4.22
N ILE A 107 -22.11 -5.12 3.76
CA ILE A 107 -21.82 -5.95 2.59
C ILE A 107 -22.03 -7.41 2.94
N ILE A 108 -22.87 -8.10 2.16
CA ILE A 108 -23.18 -9.52 2.30
C ILE A 108 -22.38 -10.42 1.36
N ASN A 109 -21.62 -9.86 0.42
CA ASN A 109 -20.77 -10.63 -0.48
C ASN A 109 -19.74 -11.43 0.32
N LYS A 110 -19.58 -12.72 -0.02
CA LYS A 110 -18.51 -13.58 0.53
C LYS A 110 -17.16 -13.04 0.13
N LYS A 111 -16.17 -13.19 1.01
CA LYS A 111 -14.76 -12.84 0.72
C LYS A 111 -13.95 -14.11 0.54
N PRO A 112 -13.05 -14.17 -0.45
CA PRO A 112 -11.96 -15.14 -0.47
C PRO A 112 -10.96 -14.82 0.66
N ILE A 113 -10.10 -15.79 1.00
CA ILE A 113 -8.96 -15.49 1.87
C ILE A 113 -7.91 -14.79 1.00
N ASP A 114 -7.51 -13.59 1.40
CA ASP A 114 -6.62 -12.72 0.65
C ASP A 114 -5.19 -12.79 1.21
N PHE A 115 -4.26 -13.25 0.39
CA PHE A 115 -2.81 -13.28 0.62
C PHE A 115 -2.07 -12.34 -0.32
N SER A 116 -2.76 -11.37 -0.88
CA SER A 116 -2.18 -10.45 -1.86
C SER A 116 -1.03 -9.64 -1.28
N ILE A 117 -0.11 -9.25 -2.14
CA ILE A 117 0.93 -8.29 -1.80
C ILE A 117 0.32 -6.90 -1.92
N THR A 118 -0.02 -6.32 -0.79
CA THR A 118 -0.56 -4.96 -0.70
C THR A 118 0.55 -3.91 -0.72
N LYS A 119 0.16 -2.65 -0.85
CA LYS A 119 1.07 -1.49 -0.82
C LYS A 119 1.98 -1.49 0.42
N MET A 120 1.42 -1.81 1.60
CA MET A 120 2.20 -1.84 2.84
C MET A 120 3.23 -2.97 2.84
N VAL A 121 2.84 -4.17 2.43
CA VAL A 121 3.74 -5.33 2.33
C VAL A 121 4.84 -5.05 1.31
N PHE A 122 4.51 -4.50 0.15
CA PHE A 122 5.47 -4.14 -0.89
C PHE A 122 6.48 -3.08 -0.40
N SER A 123 5.99 -2.02 0.27
CA SER A 123 6.84 -0.98 0.86
C SER A 123 7.79 -1.56 1.92
N MET A 124 7.31 -2.48 2.74
CA MET A 124 8.12 -3.17 3.74
C MET A 124 9.26 -3.97 3.08
N PHE A 125 8.98 -4.71 2.00
CA PHE A 125 10.03 -5.43 1.27
C PHE A 125 11.06 -4.48 0.64
N ILE A 126 10.62 -3.39 0.00
CA ILE A 126 11.54 -2.39 -0.56
C ILE A 126 12.41 -1.79 0.54
N SER A 127 11.83 -1.41 1.67
CA SER A 127 12.57 -0.84 2.81
C SER A 127 13.59 -1.82 3.35
N MET A 128 13.24 -3.11 3.48
CA MET A 128 14.14 -4.16 3.92
C MET A 128 15.34 -4.33 2.95
N VAL A 129 15.06 -4.42 1.65
CA VAL A 129 16.11 -4.55 0.62
C VAL A 129 17.03 -3.33 0.64
N LEU A 130 16.47 -2.12 0.70
CA LEU A 130 17.23 -0.88 0.73
C LEU A 130 18.11 -0.81 1.98
N LEU A 131 17.58 -1.20 3.14
CA LEU A 131 18.33 -1.26 4.39
C LEU A 131 19.52 -2.23 4.28
N VAL A 132 19.29 -3.44 3.78
CA VAL A 132 20.36 -4.43 3.57
C VAL A 132 21.42 -3.88 2.63
N LEU A 133 21.04 -3.25 1.52
CA LEU A 133 21.99 -2.65 0.56
C LEU A 133 22.83 -1.54 1.20
N ILE A 134 22.21 -0.67 2.01
CA ILE A 134 22.92 0.39 2.74
C ILE A 134 23.95 -0.22 3.70
N PHE A 135 23.55 -1.18 4.53
CA PHE A 135 24.45 -1.76 5.52
C PHE A 135 25.55 -2.60 4.89
N VAL A 136 25.26 -3.38 3.84
CA VAL A 136 26.28 -4.15 3.10
C VAL A 136 27.26 -3.20 2.41
N SER A 137 26.77 -2.12 1.80
CA SER A 137 27.63 -1.08 1.20
C SER A 137 28.54 -0.43 2.24
N THR A 138 27.99 -0.09 3.40
CA THR A 138 28.76 0.48 4.52
C THR A 138 29.82 -0.50 5.00
N ALA A 139 29.48 -1.77 5.24
CA ALA A 139 30.40 -2.80 5.68
C ALA A 139 31.58 -2.99 4.71
N LYS A 140 31.32 -2.98 3.39
CA LYS A 140 32.36 -3.05 2.37
C LYS A 140 33.32 -1.83 2.42
N THR A 141 32.77 -0.64 2.69
CA THR A 141 33.58 0.58 2.81
C THR A 141 34.54 0.50 3.98
N TYR A 142 34.10 -0.02 5.14
CA TYR A 142 34.97 -0.24 6.29
C TYR A 142 36.04 -1.29 6.00
N SER A 143 35.69 -2.40 5.36
CA SER A 143 36.63 -3.46 5.01
C SER A 143 37.75 -2.99 4.04
N ASN A 144 37.42 -2.07 3.13
CA ASN A 144 38.36 -1.57 2.13
C ASN A 144 39.19 -0.36 2.61
N SER A 145 38.79 0.27 3.73
CA SER A 145 39.48 1.43 4.27
C SER A 145 40.71 1.00 5.10
N ARG A 146 41.95 1.37 4.67
CA ARG A 146 43.19 1.07 5.41
C ARG A 146 43.25 1.70 6.82
N LYS A 147 42.48 2.74 7.07
CA LYS A 147 42.44 3.47 8.35
C LYS A 147 41.18 3.19 9.19
N GLY A 148 40.23 2.37 8.71
CA GLY A 148 38.97 2.15 9.39
C GLY A 148 38.03 3.38 9.42
N GLU A 149 38.37 4.44 8.68
CA GLU A 149 37.54 5.65 8.62
C GLU A 149 36.38 5.47 7.65
N PRO A 150 35.13 5.74 8.08
CA PRO A 150 33.99 5.63 7.22
C PRO A 150 34.01 6.67 6.10
N THR A 151 33.60 6.29 4.90
CA THR A 151 33.45 7.18 3.75
C THR A 151 32.06 7.09 3.16
N GLY A 152 31.58 8.16 2.53
CA GLY A 152 30.26 8.19 1.89
C GLY A 152 29.10 7.84 2.84
N LEU A 153 28.29 6.84 2.49
CA LEU A 153 27.16 6.40 3.31
C LEU A 153 27.56 5.90 4.70
N GLY A 154 28.81 5.40 4.86
CA GLY A 154 29.34 4.99 6.15
C GLY A 154 29.32 6.12 7.18
N LYS A 155 29.66 7.34 6.79
CA LYS A 155 29.63 8.51 7.69
C LYS A 155 28.23 8.84 8.22
N PHE A 156 27.22 8.57 7.41
CA PHE A 156 25.82 8.78 7.81
C PHE A 156 25.31 7.68 8.75
N THR A 157 25.70 6.43 8.49
CA THR A 157 25.24 5.28 9.29
C THR A 157 26.03 5.07 10.56
N GLU A 158 27.30 5.57 10.63
CA GLU A 158 28.18 5.40 11.81
C GLU A 158 27.56 5.90 13.12
N PRO A 159 27.00 7.13 13.21
CA PRO A 159 26.41 7.60 14.46
C PRO A 159 25.27 6.69 14.95
N LEU A 160 24.48 6.13 14.02
CA LEU A 160 23.39 5.20 14.35
C LEU A 160 23.94 3.86 14.86
N ILE A 161 24.97 3.32 14.24
CA ILE A 161 25.62 2.07 14.63
C ILE A 161 26.25 2.23 16.01
N MET A 162 26.97 3.33 16.23
CA MET A 162 27.60 3.61 17.54
C MET A 162 26.55 3.80 18.64
N PHE A 163 25.47 4.53 18.36
CA PHE A 163 24.37 4.67 19.31
C PHE A 163 23.78 3.32 19.71
N ILE A 164 23.45 2.47 18.75
CA ILE A 164 22.89 1.13 19.04
C ILE A 164 23.90 0.28 19.80
N LYS A 165 25.18 0.35 19.44
CA LYS A 165 26.24 -0.39 20.14
C LYS A 165 26.36 0.06 21.59
N ASP A 166 26.54 1.35 21.82
CA ASP A 166 26.95 1.89 23.11
C ASP A 166 25.76 2.06 24.07
N GLU A 167 24.59 2.45 23.56
CA GLU A 167 23.39 2.72 24.37
C GLU A 167 22.44 1.52 24.50
N VAL A 168 22.50 0.57 23.57
CA VAL A 168 21.58 -0.57 23.58
C VAL A 168 22.32 -1.89 23.80
N ALA A 169 23.27 -2.24 22.95
CA ALA A 169 23.89 -3.57 22.98
C ALA A 169 24.79 -3.76 24.21
N LEU A 170 25.71 -2.83 24.46
CA LEU A 170 26.63 -2.93 25.59
C LEU A 170 25.93 -2.99 26.96
N PRO A 171 24.96 -2.13 27.27
CA PRO A 171 24.25 -2.22 28.56
C PRO A 171 23.42 -3.51 28.74
N MET A 172 22.85 -4.02 27.60
CA MET A 172 21.96 -5.18 27.62
C MET A 172 22.71 -6.52 27.69
N ILE A 173 23.84 -6.64 27.00
CA ILE A 173 24.59 -7.90 26.84
C ILE A 173 25.73 -7.97 27.89
N GLY A 174 26.24 -6.82 28.34
CA GLY A 174 27.39 -6.68 29.18
C GLY A 174 28.72 -6.79 28.45
N GLU A 175 29.73 -6.03 28.89
CA GLU A 175 31.04 -5.92 28.23
C GLU A 175 31.81 -7.24 28.05
N LYS A 176 31.50 -8.26 28.87
CA LYS A 176 32.16 -9.58 28.78
C LYS A 176 31.65 -10.45 27.63
N ASN A 177 30.48 -10.16 27.12
CA ASN A 177 29.81 -11.00 26.12
C ASN A 177 29.67 -10.29 24.76
N TYR A 178 30.24 -9.10 24.64
CA TYR A 178 30.24 -8.28 23.44
C TYR A 178 31.48 -8.46 22.57
#